data_a47a24c530f5a08e219e921ae82dd61f
#
_entry.id   a47a24c530f5a08e219e921ae82dd61f
#
_cell.length_a   1.000
_cell.length_b   1.000
_cell.length_c   1.000
_cell.angle_alpha   90.00
_cell.angle_beta   90.00
_cell.angle_gamma   90.00
#
_symmetry.space_group_name_H-M   'P 1'
#
loop_
_entity.id
_entity.type
_entity.pdbx_description
1 polymer ?
#
loop_
_entity_poly.entity_id
_entity_poly.type
_entity_poly.pdbx_seq_one_letter_code
_entity_poly.pdbx_strand_id
1 'polypeptide(L)'
;MIKADDLVLIGKITKLHGIDGEVVCHFTDDVFDRGDSAFLFLELDGLPVPFEWEEYRFKGAEDALFKFVEAPDEASARHLVGAKVYYPKEFIPELDECEGLPSYRALTGFQVKDTEGRSLGVVSAVDDSSANILLTVVNAEDRVLLLPFHDDFLLHFDLKERILQLRLPEGLLDLNV
;
A
#
# COMPACT_ATOMS: atom_id res chain seq x y z
N MET A 1 10.26 -8.11 -24.58
CA MET A 1 10.66 -6.72 -24.28
C MET A 1 9.46 -6.09 -23.60
N ILE A 2 9.57 -5.75 -22.31
CA ILE A 2 8.49 -5.13 -21.55
C ILE A 2 8.29 -3.71 -22.10
N LYS A 3 7.06 -3.37 -22.47
CA LYS A 3 6.71 -2.04 -22.98
C LYS A 3 6.29 -1.16 -21.79
N ALA A 4 6.43 0.15 -21.94
CA ALA A 4 5.96 1.09 -20.92
C ALA A 4 4.47 0.92 -20.58
N ASP A 5 3.66 0.45 -21.55
CA ASP A 5 2.24 0.15 -21.36
C ASP A 5 1.96 -1.06 -20.46
N ASP A 6 2.97 -1.92 -20.26
CA ASP A 6 2.90 -3.11 -19.41
C ASP A 6 3.27 -2.82 -17.94
N LEU A 7 3.55 -1.55 -17.63
CA LEU A 7 4.00 -1.09 -16.31
C LEU A 7 2.96 -0.15 -15.68
N VAL A 8 2.89 -0.18 -14.34
CA VAL A 8 2.10 0.74 -13.52
C VAL A 8 3.04 1.58 -12.68
N LEU A 9 2.89 2.90 -12.70
CA LEU A 9 3.62 3.81 -11.80
C LEU A 9 3.11 3.60 -10.37
N ILE A 10 4.01 3.24 -9.47
CA ILE A 10 3.66 2.99 -8.06
C ILE A 10 4.34 3.96 -7.09
N GLY A 11 5.34 4.70 -7.52
CA GLY A 11 6.03 5.62 -6.63
C GLY A 11 7.27 6.27 -7.22
N LYS A 12 8.13 6.75 -6.30
CA LYS A 12 9.37 7.45 -6.63
C LYS A 12 10.43 7.22 -5.56
N ILE A 13 11.67 7.02 -5.95
CA ILE A 13 12.81 7.04 -5.03
C ILE A 13 13.07 8.47 -4.59
N THR A 14 12.98 8.74 -3.28
CA THR A 14 13.08 10.09 -2.73
C THR A 14 14.46 10.40 -2.18
N LYS A 15 15.12 9.44 -1.54
CA LYS A 15 16.43 9.64 -0.91
C LYS A 15 17.13 8.32 -0.62
N LEU A 16 18.42 8.40 -0.34
CA LEU A 16 19.22 7.31 0.23
C LEU A 16 18.89 7.09 1.71
N HIS A 17 19.12 5.87 2.17
CA HIS A 17 19.02 5.52 3.59
C HIS A 17 20.24 4.72 4.03
N GLY A 18 20.99 5.25 5.01
CA GLY A 18 22.21 4.60 5.48
C GLY A 18 23.33 4.57 4.44
N ILE A 19 24.27 3.66 4.60
CA ILE A 19 25.46 3.48 3.77
C ILE A 19 25.43 2.19 2.95
N ASP A 20 24.47 1.31 3.21
CA ASP A 20 24.39 -0.04 2.63
C ASP A 20 23.58 -0.12 1.32
N GLY A 21 23.41 1.02 0.65
CA GLY A 21 22.70 1.09 -0.63
C GLY A 21 21.17 1.07 -0.53
N GLU A 22 20.61 1.18 0.66
CA GLU A 22 19.16 1.29 0.81
C GLU A 22 18.63 2.62 0.31
N VAL A 23 17.47 2.58 -0.32
CA VAL A 23 16.76 3.76 -0.81
C VAL A 23 15.36 3.85 -0.21
N VAL A 24 14.89 5.07 -0.02
CA VAL A 24 13.51 5.34 0.38
C VAL A 24 12.67 5.53 -0.87
N CYS A 25 11.69 4.66 -1.05
CA CYS A 25 10.64 4.78 -2.05
C CYS A 25 9.39 5.35 -1.39
N HIS A 26 8.96 6.52 -1.86
CA HIS A 26 7.62 7.03 -1.56
C HIS A 26 6.66 6.42 -2.57
N PHE A 27 5.69 5.64 -2.12
CA PHE A 27 4.77 4.93 -2.98
C PHE A 27 3.33 5.43 -2.82
N THR A 28 2.58 5.35 -3.91
CA THR A 28 1.15 5.66 -3.97
C THR A 28 0.30 4.39 -4.07
N ASP A 29 0.95 3.27 -4.38
CA ASP A 29 0.35 1.93 -4.46
C ASP A 29 1.36 0.90 -3.96
N ASP A 30 0.93 0.05 -3.04
CA ASP A 30 1.72 -1.00 -2.40
C ASP A 30 1.60 -2.37 -3.11
N VAL A 31 1.28 -2.36 -4.40
CA VAL A 31 1.10 -3.59 -5.20
C VAL A 31 2.30 -4.52 -5.15
N PHE A 32 3.51 -4.00 -4.91
CA PHE A 32 4.73 -4.78 -4.74
C PHE A 32 4.69 -5.72 -3.52
N ASP A 33 3.90 -5.37 -2.49
CA ASP A 33 3.70 -6.20 -1.29
C ASP A 33 2.71 -7.34 -1.53
N ARG A 34 1.85 -7.21 -2.54
CA ARG A 34 0.78 -8.14 -2.86
C ARG A 34 1.08 -9.03 -4.07
N GLY A 35 1.97 -8.58 -4.93
CA GLY A 35 2.29 -9.27 -6.19
C GLY A 35 3.58 -10.08 -6.09
N ASP A 36 3.79 -10.94 -7.07
CA ASP A 36 4.88 -11.94 -7.08
C ASP A 36 6.09 -11.51 -7.93
N SER A 37 6.20 -10.23 -8.32
CA SER A 37 7.37 -9.79 -9.08
C SER A 37 8.59 -9.68 -8.16
N ALA A 38 9.71 -10.28 -8.58
CA ALA A 38 11.02 -10.06 -7.94
C ALA A 38 11.68 -8.74 -8.38
N PHE A 39 11.07 -8.00 -9.31
CA PHE A 39 11.65 -6.80 -9.92
C PHE A 39 10.73 -5.59 -9.78
N LEU A 40 11.34 -4.44 -9.49
CA LEU A 40 10.78 -3.12 -9.77
C LEU A 40 11.45 -2.53 -11.00
N PHE A 41 10.72 -1.69 -11.72
CA PHE A 41 11.30 -0.96 -12.85
C PHE A 41 11.54 0.50 -12.42
N LEU A 42 12.80 0.94 -12.51
CA LEU A 42 13.18 2.31 -12.22
C LEU A 42 13.38 3.08 -13.52
N GLU A 43 12.79 4.26 -13.63
CA GLU A 43 12.97 5.13 -14.80
C GLU A 43 14.34 5.81 -14.72
N LEU A 44 15.28 5.34 -15.52
CA LEU A 44 16.60 5.93 -15.67
C LEU A 44 16.74 6.42 -17.10
N ASP A 45 17.09 7.70 -17.26
CA ASP A 45 17.22 8.37 -18.57
C ASP A 45 15.97 8.19 -19.48
N GLY A 46 14.80 8.14 -18.87
CA GLY A 46 13.52 7.98 -19.57
C GLY A 46 13.18 6.55 -19.99
N LEU A 47 13.98 5.57 -19.57
CA LEU A 47 13.76 4.16 -19.86
C LEU A 47 13.47 3.37 -18.57
N PRO A 48 12.50 2.47 -18.55
CA PRO A 48 12.26 1.57 -17.44
C PRO A 48 13.32 0.47 -17.42
N VAL A 49 14.12 0.45 -16.37
CA VAL A 49 15.19 -0.54 -16.13
C VAL A 49 14.77 -1.45 -14.98
N PRO A 50 14.80 -2.78 -15.15
CA PRO A 50 14.47 -3.71 -14.07
C PRO A 50 15.56 -3.72 -13.00
N PHE A 51 15.14 -3.69 -11.76
CA PHE A 51 15.98 -3.84 -10.57
C PHE A 51 15.41 -4.94 -9.69
N GLU A 52 16.24 -5.93 -9.36
CA GLU A 52 15.88 -6.98 -8.42
C GLU A 52 16.05 -6.47 -6.99
N TRP A 53 15.03 -6.62 -6.16
CA TRP A 53 15.18 -6.30 -4.74
C TRP A 53 15.63 -7.52 -3.93
N GLU A 54 16.57 -7.32 -3.01
CA GLU A 54 16.95 -8.33 -2.01
C GLU A 54 15.94 -8.35 -0.86
N GLU A 55 15.58 -7.17 -0.39
CA GLU A 55 14.66 -6.97 0.73
C GLU A 55 13.99 -5.61 0.66
N TYR A 56 12.84 -5.51 1.29
CA TYR A 56 12.20 -4.24 1.56
C TYR A 56 11.53 -4.26 2.95
N ARG A 57 11.29 -3.06 3.50
CA ARG A 57 10.52 -2.89 4.72
C ARG A 57 9.79 -1.56 4.70
N PHE A 58 8.60 -1.54 5.23
CA PHE A 58 7.83 -0.32 5.33
C PHE A 58 8.44 0.64 6.36
N LYS A 59 8.38 1.93 6.04
CA LYS A 59 8.79 3.04 6.88
C LYS A 59 7.66 4.08 6.95
N GLY A 60 6.62 3.77 7.73
CA GLY A 60 5.40 4.57 7.77
C GLY A 60 4.39 4.17 6.70
N ALA A 61 3.41 5.05 6.46
CA ALA A 61 2.25 4.74 5.63
C ALA A 61 2.52 4.75 4.12
N GLU A 62 3.45 5.58 3.66
CA GLU A 62 3.68 5.85 2.23
C GLU A 62 5.14 5.69 1.81
N ASP A 63 6.00 5.27 2.72
CA ASP A 63 7.43 5.06 2.46
C ASP A 63 7.81 3.61 2.70
N ALA A 64 8.66 3.07 1.84
CA ALA A 64 9.34 1.80 2.04
C ALA A 64 10.83 1.95 1.76
N LEU A 65 11.63 1.19 2.49
CA LEU A 65 13.06 1.05 2.24
C LEU A 65 13.25 -0.15 1.33
N PHE A 66 13.97 0.03 0.25
CA PHE A 66 14.36 -1.04 -0.67
C PHE A 66 15.87 -1.16 -0.72
N LYS A 67 16.32 -2.39 -0.80
CA LYS A 67 17.69 -2.73 -1.15
C LYS A 67 17.69 -3.50 -2.47
N PHE A 68 18.43 -2.97 -3.44
CA PHE A 68 18.52 -3.58 -4.77
C PHE A 68 19.83 -4.32 -4.94
N VAL A 69 19.78 -5.47 -5.64
CA VAL A 69 20.95 -6.29 -5.96
C VAL A 69 21.97 -5.48 -6.78
N GLU A 70 21.48 -4.67 -7.74
CA GLU A 70 22.31 -3.85 -8.62
C GLU A 70 22.88 -2.59 -7.95
N ALA A 71 22.45 -2.28 -6.73
CA ALA A 71 22.89 -1.11 -5.97
C ALA A 71 23.33 -1.47 -4.55
N PRO A 72 24.41 -2.27 -4.39
CA PRO A 72 24.81 -2.84 -3.11
C PRO A 72 25.38 -1.82 -2.10
N ASP A 73 25.70 -0.61 -2.54
CA ASP A 73 26.29 0.44 -1.72
C ASP A 73 25.71 1.83 -2.01
N GLU A 74 26.04 2.80 -1.16
CA GLU A 74 25.57 4.18 -1.29
C GLU A 74 25.94 4.81 -2.63
N ALA A 75 27.13 4.53 -3.16
CA ALA A 75 27.62 5.14 -4.38
C ALA A 75 26.80 4.68 -5.61
N SER A 76 26.50 3.38 -5.66
CA SER A 76 25.66 2.78 -6.70
C SER A 76 24.18 3.14 -6.56
N ALA A 77 23.67 3.29 -5.34
CA ALA A 77 22.29 3.67 -5.10
C ALA A 77 22.01 5.17 -5.33
N ARG A 78 23.02 6.01 -5.30
CA ARG A 78 22.87 7.47 -5.40
C ARG A 78 22.20 7.94 -6.69
N HIS A 79 22.47 7.30 -7.82
CA HIS A 79 21.87 7.65 -9.11
C HIS A 79 20.40 7.21 -9.25
N LEU A 80 19.90 6.37 -8.32
CA LEU A 80 18.50 5.95 -8.29
C LEU A 80 17.59 7.00 -7.67
N VAL A 81 18.16 7.97 -6.92
CA VAL A 81 17.37 9.03 -6.28
C VAL A 81 16.72 9.91 -7.34
N GLY A 82 15.40 10.05 -7.22
CA GLY A 82 14.58 10.78 -8.18
C GLY A 82 13.93 9.91 -9.25
N ALA A 83 14.35 8.64 -9.39
CA ALA A 83 13.75 7.72 -10.33
C ALA A 83 12.29 7.41 -9.97
N LYS A 84 11.42 7.36 -10.98
CA LYS A 84 10.08 6.84 -10.83
C LYS A 84 10.14 5.32 -10.73
N VAL A 85 9.24 4.76 -9.94
CA VAL A 85 9.15 3.33 -9.66
C VAL A 85 7.89 2.77 -10.29
N TYR A 86 8.06 1.73 -11.09
CA TYR A 86 6.97 1.04 -11.76
C TYR A 86 6.94 -0.43 -11.37
N TYR A 87 5.75 -1.00 -11.39
CA TYR A 87 5.49 -2.41 -11.17
C TYR A 87 4.93 -3.06 -12.44
N PRO A 88 5.36 -4.28 -12.83
CA PRO A 88 4.85 -4.95 -14.02
C PRO A 88 3.43 -5.46 -13.80
N LYS A 89 2.52 -5.12 -14.72
CA LYS A 89 1.08 -5.43 -14.63
C LYS A 89 0.79 -6.92 -14.57
N GLU A 90 1.61 -7.74 -15.21
CA GLU A 90 1.45 -9.20 -15.26
C GLU A 90 1.56 -9.89 -13.90
N PHE A 91 2.21 -9.24 -12.91
CA PHE A 91 2.35 -9.73 -11.54
C PHE A 91 1.39 -9.06 -10.55
N ILE A 92 0.49 -8.20 -11.03
CA ILE A 92 -0.58 -7.65 -10.20
C ILE A 92 -1.62 -8.75 -10.01
N PRO A 93 -1.89 -9.21 -8.76
CA PRO A 93 -2.89 -10.23 -8.53
C PRO A 93 -4.25 -9.74 -8.98
N GLU A 94 -5.01 -10.57 -9.68
CA GLU A 94 -6.40 -10.29 -9.97
C GLU A 94 -7.19 -10.25 -8.66
N LEU A 95 -8.08 -9.27 -8.53
CA LEU A 95 -8.86 -9.07 -7.30
C LEU A 95 -9.75 -10.28 -6.93
N ASP A 96 -10.03 -11.16 -7.89
CA ASP A 96 -10.83 -12.37 -7.70
C ASP A 96 -10.00 -13.57 -7.16
N GLU A 97 -8.65 -13.50 -7.19
CA GLU A 97 -7.76 -14.59 -6.76
C GLU A 97 -7.24 -14.42 -5.33
N CYS A 98 -7.55 -13.29 -4.69
CA CYS A 98 -7.19 -13.08 -3.29
C CYS A 98 -8.08 -13.90 -2.36
N GLU A 99 -7.62 -15.08 -1.95
CA GLU A 99 -8.15 -15.76 -0.76
C GLU A 99 -7.74 -14.97 0.48
N GLY A 100 -8.47 -13.88 0.80
CA GLY A 100 -8.22 -13.07 1.97
C GLY A 100 -8.30 -11.56 1.72
N LEU A 101 -8.14 -10.79 2.79
CA LEU A 101 -8.03 -9.35 2.69
C LEU A 101 -6.75 -8.98 1.92
N PRO A 102 -6.84 -8.03 0.98
CA PRO A 102 -5.66 -7.40 0.43
C PRO A 102 -4.84 -6.78 1.57
N SER A 103 -3.62 -6.31 1.28
CA SER A 103 -2.88 -5.58 2.30
C SER A 103 -3.78 -4.52 2.94
N TYR A 104 -3.67 -4.30 4.25
CA TYR A 104 -4.55 -3.36 4.96
C TYR A 104 -4.56 -1.97 4.32
N ARG A 105 -3.48 -1.56 3.68
CA ARG A 105 -3.36 -0.28 2.95
C ARG A 105 -4.25 -0.21 1.72
N ALA A 106 -4.51 -1.35 1.07
CA ALA A 106 -5.41 -1.42 -0.06
C ALA A 106 -6.88 -1.15 0.32
N LEU A 107 -7.20 -1.14 1.61
CA LEU A 107 -8.53 -0.75 2.11
C LEU A 107 -8.82 0.75 1.98
N THR A 108 -7.82 1.58 1.67
CA THR A 108 -8.05 2.99 1.37
C THR A 108 -9.01 3.16 0.19
N GLY A 109 -10.04 3.97 0.39
CA GLY A 109 -11.13 4.16 -0.58
C GLY A 109 -12.30 3.19 -0.45
N PHE A 110 -12.26 2.24 0.49
CA PHE A 110 -13.38 1.34 0.76
C PHE A 110 -14.46 2.04 1.58
N GLN A 111 -15.72 1.77 1.23
CA GLN A 111 -16.86 2.18 2.01
C GLN A 111 -17.03 1.24 3.20
N VAL A 112 -16.99 1.79 4.41
CA VAL A 112 -17.20 1.04 5.65
C VAL A 112 -18.69 1.01 6.00
N LYS A 113 -19.20 -0.18 6.32
CA LYS A 113 -20.56 -0.40 6.79
C LYS A 113 -20.56 -1.10 8.14
N ASP A 114 -21.58 -0.83 8.95
CA ASP A 114 -21.82 -1.55 10.21
C ASP A 114 -22.52 -2.89 9.99
N THR A 115 -22.85 -3.60 11.08
CA THR A 115 -23.56 -4.88 11.08
C THR A 115 -24.96 -4.79 10.46
N GLU A 116 -25.59 -3.62 10.44
CA GLU A 116 -26.90 -3.36 9.87
C GLU A 116 -26.85 -2.88 8.42
N GLY A 117 -25.62 -2.76 7.85
CA GLY A 117 -25.40 -2.30 6.49
C GLY A 117 -25.44 -0.77 6.36
N ARG A 118 -25.48 -0.02 7.46
CA ARG A 118 -25.43 1.46 7.43
C ARG A 118 -24.00 1.91 7.12
N SER A 119 -23.89 2.91 6.24
CA SER A 119 -22.60 3.49 5.89
C SER A 119 -22.04 4.32 7.05
N LEU A 120 -20.80 4.00 7.43
CA LEU A 120 -20.03 4.76 8.43
C LEU A 120 -19.13 5.81 7.77
N GLY A 121 -18.80 5.65 6.49
CA GLY A 121 -17.94 6.54 5.73
C GLY A 121 -17.00 5.78 4.79
N VAL A 122 -15.94 6.45 4.35
CA VAL A 122 -14.93 5.91 3.44
C VAL A 122 -13.58 5.92 4.14
N VAL A 123 -12.82 4.84 3.99
CA VAL A 123 -11.44 4.76 4.52
C VAL A 123 -10.58 5.78 3.80
N SER A 124 -10.07 6.75 4.52
CA SER A 124 -9.17 7.79 3.99
C SER A 124 -7.69 7.45 4.20
N ALA A 125 -7.38 6.71 5.27
CA ALA A 125 -6.03 6.24 5.57
C ALA A 125 -6.07 4.97 6.41
N VAL A 126 -4.98 4.21 6.37
CA VAL A 126 -4.76 3.02 7.19
C VAL A 126 -3.43 3.17 7.90
N ASP A 127 -3.43 3.02 9.21
CA ASP A 127 -2.21 2.96 10.03
C ASP A 127 -1.97 1.50 10.46
N ASP A 128 -0.99 0.88 9.85
CA ASP A 128 -0.51 -0.48 10.10
C ASP A 128 0.91 -0.51 10.70
N SER A 129 1.36 0.64 11.23
CA SER A 129 2.69 0.79 11.85
C SER A 129 2.84 0.00 13.16
N SER A 130 1.75 -0.48 13.73
CA SER A 130 1.69 -1.28 14.94
C SER A 130 0.82 -2.54 14.74
N ALA A 131 0.87 -3.46 15.71
CA ALA A 131 0.00 -4.64 15.72
C ALA A 131 -1.51 -4.28 15.80
N ASN A 132 -1.83 -3.06 16.21
CA ASN A 132 -3.19 -2.55 16.24
C ASN A 132 -3.43 -1.68 15.00
N ILE A 133 -4.06 -2.25 14.01
CA ILE A 133 -4.39 -1.53 12.77
C ILE A 133 -5.52 -0.55 13.03
N LEU A 134 -5.36 0.68 12.57
CA LEU A 134 -6.38 1.73 12.67
C LEU A 134 -6.79 2.19 11.27
N LEU A 135 -8.10 2.16 11.04
CA LEU A 135 -8.70 2.77 9.85
C LEU A 135 -9.15 4.19 10.20
N THR A 136 -8.68 5.15 9.44
CA THR A 136 -9.24 6.51 9.46
C THR A 136 -10.38 6.56 8.45
N VAL A 137 -11.60 6.71 8.93
CA VAL A 137 -12.81 6.73 8.11
C VAL A 137 -13.43 8.13 8.13
N VAL A 138 -13.73 8.67 6.97
CA VAL A 138 -14.39 9.97 6.84
C VAL A 138 -15.84 9.74 6.42
N ASN A 139 -16.78 10.26 7.21
CA ASN A 139 -18.21 10.13 6.93
C ASN A 139 -18.70 11.25 5.98
N ALA A 140 -19.99 11.22 5.62
CA ALA A 140 -20.60 12.21 4.72
C ALA A 140 -20.66 13.64 5.29
N GLU A 141 -20.41 13.81 6.59
CA GLU A 141 -20.39 15.09 7.30
C GLU A 141 -18.97 15.60 7.53
N ASP A 142 -17.97 15.02 6.83
CA ASP A 142 -16.54 15.28 6.98
C ASP A 142 -15.99 15.02 8.40
N ARG A 143 -16.70 14.20 9.19
CA ARG A 143 -16.20 13.77 10.50
C ARG A 143 -15.27 12.59 10.35
N VAL A 144 -14.20 12.61 11.12
CA VAL A 144 -13.19 11.56 11.15
C VAL A 144 -13.51 10.57 12.26
N LEU A 145 -13.64 9.30 11.88
CA LEU A 145 -13.80 8.17 12.79
C LEU A 145 -12.50 7.35 12.78
N LEU A 146 -11.98 7.04 13.96
CA LEU A 146 -10.87 6.12 14.10
C LEU A 146 -11.42 4.75 14.50
N LEU A 147 -11.32 3.79 13.60
CA LEU A 147 -11.86 2.45 13.80
C LEU A 147 -10.69 1.45 13.93
N PRO A 148 -10.58 0.72 15.05
CA PRO A 148 -9.64 -0.38 15.14
C PRO A 148 -10.07 -1.49 14.17
N PHE A 149 -9.12 -2.05 13.47
CA PHE A 149 -9.35 -3.13 12.52
C PHE A 149 -8.62 -4.41 12.97
N HIS A 150 -9.37 -5.49 12.97
CA HIS A 150 -8.87 -6.84 13.16
C HIS A 150 -9.72 -7.79 12.31
N ASP A 151 -9.16 -8.90 11.85
CA ASP A 151 -9.87 -9.88 11.03
C ASP A 151 -11.15 -10.40 11.70
N ASP A 152 -11.15 -10.50 13.05
CA ASP A 152 -12.31 -10.90 13.85
C ASP A 152 -13.50 -9.91 13.75
N PHE A 153 -13.23 -8.67 13.39
CA PHE A 153 -14.27 -7.64 13.19
C PHE A 153 -14.84 -7.65 11.79
N LEU A 154 -14.16 -8.33 10.86
CA LEU A 154 -14.57 -8.41 9.48
C LEU A 154 -15.75 -9.37 9.34
N LEU A 155 -16.89 -8.86 8.84
CA LEU A 155 -18.07 -9.66 8.51
C LEU A 155 -18.12 -10.02 7.02
N HIS A 156 -17.81 -9.02 6.19
CA HIS A 156 -17.82 -9.16 4.74
C HIS A 156 -16.96 -8.09 4.11
N PHE A 157 -16.30 -8.42 3.00
CA PHE A 157 -15.67 -7.44 2.13
C PHE A 157 -15.94 -7.77 0.67
N ASP A 158 -16.06 -6.72 -0.13
CA ASP A 158 -16.23 -6.82 -1.57
C ASP A 158 -15.19 -5.92 -2.23
N LEU A 159 -14.25 -6.54 -2.92
CA LEU A 159 -13.15 -5.85 -3.59
C LEU A 159 -13.62 -5.07 -4.82
N LYS A 160 -14.64 -5.58 -5.54
CA LYS A 160 -15.17 -4.95 -6.76
C LYS A 160 -15.96 -3.69 -6.43
N GLU A 161 -16.86 -3.81 -5.45
CA GLU A 161 -17.69 -2.69 -4.97
C GLU A 161 -16.96 -1.82 -3.95
N ARG A 162 -15.78 -2.24 -3.49
CA ARG A 162 -14.99 -1.59 -2.43
C ARG A 162 -15.80 -1.38 -1.16
N ILE A 163 -16.41 -2.43 -0.67
CA ILE A 163 -17.23 -2.44 0.54
C ILE A 163 -16.53 -3.27 1.62
N LEU A 164 -16.49 -2.71 2.83
CA LEU A 164 -15.97 -3.33 4.03
C LEU A 164 -17.07 -3.31 5.10
N GLN A 165 -17.58 -4.47 5.51
CA GLN A 165 -18.57 -4.56 6.57
C GLN A 165 -17.93 -5.07 7.85
N LEU A 166 -18.05 -4.27 8.93
CA LEU A 166 -17.38 -4.51 10.19
C LEU A 166 -18.37 -4.68 11.34
N ARG A 167 -18.04 -5.61 12.24
CA ARG A 167 -18.65 -5.72 13.56
C ARG A 167 -17.83 -4.90 14.55
N LEU A 168 -18.25 -3.70 14.83
CA LEU A 168 -17.59 -2.83 15.78
C LEU A 168 -18.04 -3.12 17.21
N PRO A 169 -17.15 -2.99 18.21
CA PRO A 169 -17.52 -3.03 19.61
C PRO A 169 -18.58 -1.97 19.96
N GLU A 170 -19.52 -2.34 20.86
CA GLU A 170 -20.54 -1.41 21.34
C GLU A 170 -19.91 -0.16 21.99
N GLY A 171 -20.45 1.01 21.70
CA GLY A 171 -19.97 2.28 22.22
C GLY A 171 -18.77 2.90 21.49
N LEU A 172 -18.14 2.19 20.54
CA LEU A 172 -17.00 2.73 19.79
C LEU A 172 -17.40 3.95 18.92
N LEU A 173 -18.60 3.92 18.35
CA LEU A 173 -19.12 5.01 17.53
C LEU A 173 -19.46 6.23 18.38
N ASP A 174 -19.86 6.03 19.64
CA ASP A 174 -20.19 7.13 20.57
C ASP A 174 -18.94 7.88 21.08
N LEU A 175 -17.78 7.23 21.05
CA LEU A 175 -16.50 7.85 21.44
C LEU A 175 -15.91 8.76 20.36
N ASN A 176 -16.39 8.63 19.14
CA ASN A 176 -15.90 9.37 17.96
C ASN A 176 -16.83 10.56 17.59
N VAL A 177 -17.66 11.02 18.51
CA VAL A 177 -18.58 12.17 18.31
C VAL A 177 -17.93 13.47 18.74
#